data_175e677b678c7a1f37be403468c4556c
#
_entry.id   175e677b678c7a1f37be403468c4556c
#
_cell.length_a   1.000
_cell.length_b   1.000
_cell.length_c   1.000
_cell.angle_alpha   90.00
_cell.angle_beta   90.00
_cell.angle_gamma   90.00
#
_symmetry.space_group_name_H-M   'P 1'
#
loop_
_entity.id
_entity.type
_entity.pdbx_description
1 polymer ?
#
loop_
_entity_poly.entity_id
_entity_poly.type
_entity_poly.pdbx_seq_one_letter_code
_entity_poly.pdbx_strand_id
1 'polypeptide(L)'
;YLSLTSEDPDNHVCQMYKKYGKIIHPMGCRAFLSPWYERGGIEPADENDVPIFKGRFNIGVVSLHLPMILAKSRRENKDFYEVLDYYLDMIHNLHRRTYDYLAEKRASINPLAYCEGGFYGGNLKPNDKIEPVLRSSTASFGITALNELQELYNQKSLAQDGSFALEVMDYITKKVKGYTKEDCYLYAIYGTPAENLCGLQVKQFRTQFGIVKNVSDREYVSNSFHCHVSEKISPIQKQDLEYRFWKYFWGGRIQYVKYPIAYNREAIVTLVRRAMKMGLYEGVNLSLSYCNHCGHAQLDMDVCPICGSTDIIKIERMNGYLAYSRVHGDTRLNAAKMAEIKDRVSM
;
A
#
# COMPACT_ATOMS: atom_id res chain seq x y z
N TYR A 1 1.39 -13.66 -2.56
CA TYR A 1 0.83 -14.84 -1.90
C TYR A 1 0.71 -14.58 -0.42
N LEU A 2 -0.48 -14.84 0.15
CA LEU A 2 -0.71 -14.69 1.59
C LEU A 2 -0.15 -15.92 2.31
N SER A 3 0.67 -15.71 3.33
CA SER A 3 1.12 -16.83 4.15
C SER A 3 0.01 -17.28 5.09
N LEU A 4 -0.35 -18.55 4.98
CA LEU A 4 -1.26 -19.21 5.91
C LEU A 4 -0.52 -19.94 7.04
N THR A 5 0.83 -19.93 7.00
CA THR A 5 1.69 -20.71 7.88
C THR A 5 2.52 -19.83 8.83
N SER A 6 2.24 -18.52 8.93
CA SER A 6 2.94 -17.64 9.86
C SER A 6 2.72 -18.09 11.30
N GLU A 7 3.79 -18.13 12.06
CA GLU A 7 3.75 -18.37 13.51
C GLU A 7 3.52 -17.08 14.31
N ASP A 8 3.56 -15.93 13.62
CA ASP A 8 3.34 -14.63 14.25
C ASP A 8 1.90 -14.51 14.77
N PRO A 9 1.72 -14.38 16.10
CA PRO A 9 0.40 -14.23 16.69
C PRO A 9 -0.34 -12.98 16.22
N ASP A 10 0.38 -11.95 15.78
CA ASP A 10 -0.19 -10.69 15.29
C ASP A 10 -0.55 -10.73 13.80
N ASN A 11 -0.27 -11.84 13.11
CA ASN A 11 -0.62 -11.97 11.70
C ASN A 11 -2.11 -12.22 11.51
N HIS A 12 -2.84 -11.15 11.32
CA HIS A 12 -4.29 -11.14 11.16
C HIS A 12 -4.81 -12.12 10.11
N VAL A 13 -4.13 -12.25 8.96
CA VAL A 13 -4.54 -13.17 7.88
C VAL A 13 -4.50 -14.63 8.34
N CYS A 14 -3.42 -15.01 9.03
CA CYS A 14 -3.25 -16.37 9.55
C CYS A 14 -4.25 -16.66 10.68
N GLN A 15 -4.48 -15.71 11.57
CA GLN A 15 -5.48 -15.84 12.63
C GLN A 15 -6.87 -16.07 12.05
N MET A 16 -7.27 -15.29 11.04
CA MET A 16 -8.57 -15.43 10.37
C MET A 16 -8.71 -16.79 9.70
N TYR A 17 -7.66 -17.27 9.03
CA TYR A 17 -7.69 -18.60 8.42
C TYR A 17 -7.78 -19.72 9.46
N LYS A 18 -6.96 -19.68 10.50
CA LYS A 18 -6.95 -20.69 11.59
C LYS A 18 -8.32 -20.75 12.30
N LYS A 19 -8.91 -19.58 12.57
CA LYS A 19 -10.17 -19.51 13.32
C LYS A 19 -11.40 -19.83 12.46
N TYR A 20 -11.46 -19.36 11.23
CA TYR A 20 -12.69 -19.38 10.42
C TYR A 20 -12.55 -20.16 9.10
N GLY A 21 -11.37 -20.68 8.76
CA GLY A 21 -11.12 -21.32 7.47
C GLY A 21 -11.24 -20.38 6.26
N LYS A 22 -11.23 -19.05 6.48
CA LYS A 22 -11.45 -18.04 5.45
C LYS A 22 -10.16 -17.28 5.15
N ILE A 23 -9.96 -16.97 3.86
CA ILE A 23 -8.79 -16.23 3.38
C ILE A 23 -9.21 -14.82 3.02
N ILE A 24 -8.45 -13.83 3.51
CA ILE A 24 -8.55 -12.44 3.08
C ILE A 24 -7.71 -12.27 1.82
N HIS A 25 -8.35 -11.87 0.72
CA HIS A 25 -7.67 -11.60 -0.55
C HIS A 25 -7.36 -10.11 -0.70
N PRO A 26 -6.19 -9.73 -1.23
CA PRO A 26 -5.93 -8.37 -1.62
C PRO A 26 -6.83 -7.98 -2.80
N MET A 27 -7.32 -6.75 -2.76
CA MET A 27 -8.05 -6.13 -3.87
C MET A 27 -7.11 -5.22 -4.64
N GLY A 28 -7.20 -5.24 -5.98
CA GLY A 28 -6.30 -4.48 -6.83
C GLY A 28 -4.83 -4.82 -6.53
N CYS A 29 -4.05 -3.80 -6.18
CA CYS A 29 -2.62 -3.96 -5.90
C CYS A 29 -2.35 -4.60 -4.54
N ARG A 30 -2.90 -4.04 -3.45
CA ARG A 30 -2.53 -4.39 -2.07
C ARG A 30 -3.60 -4.08 -1.02
N ALA A 31 -4.80 -3.66 -1.41
CA ALA A 31 -5.83 -3.28 -0.46
C ALA A 31 -6.42 -4.51 0.23
N PHE A 32 -6.63 -4.40 1.53
CA PHE A 32 -7.32 -5.39 2.34
C PHE A 32 -8.53 -4.74 3.01
N LEU A 33 -9.56 -5.53 3.26
CA LEU A 33 -10.74 -5.09 3.99
C LEU A 33 -10.58 -5.39 5.49
N SER A 34 -10.98 -4.45 6.33
CA SER A 34 -11.16 -4.73 7.75
C SER A 34 -12.24 -5.80 7.95
N PRO A 35 -12.14 -6.66 8.98
CA PRO A 35 -13.18 -7.63 9.27
C PRO A 35 -14.55 -6.95 9.44
N TRP A 36 -15.59 -7.57 8.90
CA TRP A 36 -16.98 -7.26 9.15
C TRP A 36 -17.70 -8.56 9.48
N TYR A 37 -18.38 -8.61 10.60
CA TYR A 37 -19.02 -9.81 11.08
C TYR A 37 -20.49 -9.82 10.70
N GLU A 38 -21.00 -11.01 10.35
CA GLU A 38 -22.34 -11.16 9.79
C GLU A 38 -23.44 -10.65 10.73
N ARG A 39 -23.28 -10.88 12.04
CA ARG A 39 -24.26 -10.50 13.06
C ARG A 39 -23.84 -9.25 13.85
N GLY A 40 -22.60 -9.16 14.22
CA GLY A 40 -22.07 -8.07 15.07
C GLY A 40 -21.55 -6.84 14.32
N GLY A 41 -21.32 -6.96 13.02
CA GLY A 41 -20.80 -5.85 12.23
C GLY A 41 -19.30 -5.60 12.47
N ILE A 42 -18.92 -4.50 13.09
CA ILE A 42 -17.52 -4.14 13.33
C ILE A 42 -16.84 -5.10 14.31
N GLU A 43 -17.52 -5.47 15.36
CA GLU A 43 -17.08 -6.44 16.36
C GLU A 43 -17.95 -7.70 16.25
N PRO A 44 -17.41 -8.88 16.55
CA PRO A 44 -18.21 -10.09 16.53
C PRO A 44 -19.28 -10.06 17.62
N ALA A 45 -20.50 -10.49 17.31
CA ALA A 45 -21.60 -10.59 18.29
C ALA A 45 -21.28 -11.63 19.38
N ASP A 46 -20.61 -12.72 19.01
CA ASP A 46 -20.12 -13.80 19.88
C ASP A 46 -18.96 -14.55 19.20
N GLU A 47 -18.44 -15.58 19.85
CA GLU A 47 -17.32 -16.40 19.36
C GLU A 47 -17.61 -17.17 18.06
N ASN A 48 -18.88 -17.38 17.74
CA ASN A 48 -19.34 -18.09 16.54
C ASN A 48 -19.71 -17.14 15.40
N ASP A 49 -19.59 -15.83 15.59
CA ASP A 49 -19.89 -14.87 14.52
C ASP A 49 -18.83 -14.94 13.42
N VAL A 50 -19.27 -14.88 12.17
CA VAL A 50 -18.48 -15.21 11.00
C VAL A 50 -18.08 -13.94 10.25
N PRO A 51 -16.77 -13.69 10.00
CA PRO A 51 -16.35 -12.55 9.22
C PRO A 51 -16.68 -12.74 7.73
N ILE A 52 -17.18 -11.68 7.11
CA ILE A 52 -17.49 -11.61 5.69
C ILE A 52 -16.36 -10.84 4.98
N PHE A 53 -15.76 -11.46 3.97
CA PHE A 53 -14.71 -10.85 3.15
C PHE A 53 -15.10 -10.70 1.67
N LYS A 54 -16.10 -11.46 1.21
CA LYS A 54 -16.53 -11.43 -0.19
C LYS A 54 -17.61 -10.37 -0.41
N GLY A 55 -17.60 -9.76 -1.60
CA GLY A 55 -18.60 -8.78 -2.02
C GLY A 55 -18.50 -7.43 -1.31
N ARG A 56 -17.48 -7.19 -0.52
CA ARG A 56 -17.25 -5.91 0.17
C ARG A 56 -16.24 -5.06 -0.61
N PHE A 57 -16.15 -3.77 -0.32
CA PHE A 57 -15.31 -2.84 -1.08
C PHE A 57 -14.69 -1.77 -0.19
N ASN A 58 -13.66 -1.11 -0.74
CA ASN A 58 -13.06 0.09 -0.16
C ASN A 58 -13.63 1.32 -0.87
N ILE A 59 -14.12 2.31 -0.13
CA ILE A 59 -14.73 3.51 -0.70
C ILE A 59 -13.71 4.57 -1.11
N GLY A 60 -12.47 4.44 -0.68
CA GLY A 60 -11.41 5.36 -1.07
C GLY A 60 -10.25 5.41 -0.09
N VAL A 61 -9.17 6.03 -0.57
CA VAL A 61 -7.94 6.27 0.19
C VAL A 61 -7.58 7.74 0.11
N VAL A 62 -7.36 8.38 1.26
CA VAL A 62 -6.77 9.72 1.34
C VAL A 62 -5.41 9.61 2.01
N SER A 63 -4.36 10.06 1.31
CA SER A 63 -2.99 9.80 1.73
C SER A 63 -2.33 10.99 2.42
N LEU A 64 -1.71 10.73 3.56
CA LEU A 64 -0.84 11.64 4.27
C LEU A 64 0.56 11.65 3.63
N HIS A 65 1.10 12.84 3.45
CA HIS A 65 2.53 13.06 3.14
C HIS A 65 3.26 13.44 4.43
N LEU A 66 3.73 12.43 5.17
CA LEU A 66 4.25 12.60 6.53
C LEU A 66 5.44 13.59 6.65
N PRO A 67 6.43 13.63 5.73
CA PRO A 67 7.49 14.65 5.79
C PRO A 67 6.95 16.08 5.72
N MET A 68 5.90 16.31 4.93
CA MET A 68 5.26 17.62 4.81
C MET A 68 4.68 18.10 6.14
N ILE A 69 4.07 17.18 6.90
CA ILE A 69 3.51 17.44 8.23
C ILE A 69 4.61 17.80 9.22
N LEU A 70 5.72 17.04 9.23
CA LEU A 70 6.87 17.33 10.10
C LEU A 70 7.54 18.66 9.74
N ALA A 71 7.75 18.94 8.45
CA ALA A 71 8.31 20.21 8.01
C ALA A 71 7.42 21.39 8.38
N LYS A 72 6.10 21.23 8.28
CA LYS A 72 5.11 22.25 8.69
C LYS A 72 5.15 22.49 10.19
N SER A 73 5.16 21.45 11.01
CA SER A 73 5.23 21.60 12.47
C SER A 73 6.46 22.39 12.90
N ARG A 74 7.63 22.10 12.31
CA ARG A 74 8.89 22.81 12.56
C ARG A 74 8.80 24.28 12.13
N ARG A 75 8.26 24.57 10.94
CA ARG A 75 8.09 25.94 10.43
C ARG A 75 7.17 26.78 11.29
N GLU A 76 6.08 26.17 11.80
CA GLU A 76 5.07 26.83 12.62
C GLU A 76 5.40 26.80 14.12
N ASN A 77 6.50 26.17 14.51
CA ASN A 77 6.89 25.95 15.91
C ASN A 77 5.77 25.32 16.74
N LYS A 78 5.10 24.29 16.16
CA LYS A 78 4.05 23.51 16.79
C LYS A 78 4.52 22.11 17.08
N ASP A 79 3.86 21.45 18.03
CA ASP A 79 4.06 20.02 18.24
C ASP A 79 3.68 19.21 16.98
N PHE A 80 4.50 18.21 16.66
CA PHE A 80 4.28 17.38 15.48
C PHE A 80 2.94 16.64 15.52
N TYR A 81 2.58 16.11 16.69
CA TYR A 81 1.33 15.33 16.84
C TYR A 81 0.10 16.22 16.79
N GLU A 82 0.19 17.48 17.25
CA GLU A 82 -0.88 18.46 17.07
C GLU A 82 -1.17 18.70 15.58
N VAL A 83 -0.11 18.89 14.77
CA VAL A 83 -0.27 19.09 13.32
C VAL A 83 -0.73 17.82 12.62
N LEU A 84 -0.23 16.66 13.06
CA LEU A 84 -0.66 15.36 12.54
C LEU A 84 -2.15 15.10 12.83
N ASP A 85 -2.61 15.39 14.04
CA ASP A 85 -4.02 15.28 14.43
C ASP A 85 -4.93 16.13 13.56
N TYR A 86 -4.55 17.37 13.29
CA TYR A 86 -5.31 18.25 12.38
C TYR A 86 -5.55 17.59 11.01
N TYR A 87 -4.52 16.94 10.42
CA TYR A 87 -4.67 16.26 9.13
C TYR A 87 -5.41 14.93 9.23
N LEU A 88 -5.25 14.19 10.31
CA LEU A 88 -6.01 12.96 10.56
C LEU A 88 -7.50 13.27 10.72
N ASP A 89 -7.85 14.29 11.50
CA ASP A 89 -9.23 14.71 11.68
C ASP A 89 -9.84 15.25 10.37
N MET A 90 -9.04 15.94 9.55
CA MET A 90 -9.47 16.37 8.21
C MET A 90 -9.81 15.19 7.30
N ILE A 91 -8.97 14.15 7.27
CA ILE A 91 -9.23 12.92 6.50
C ILE A 91 -10.45 12.20 7.05
N HIS A 92 -10.56 12.09 8.37
CA HIS A 92 -11.71 11.49 9.05
C HIS A 92 -13.02 12.18 8.63
N ASN A 93 -13.06 13.49 8.72
CA ASN A 93 -14.22 14.29 8.30
C ASN A 93 -14.53 14.13 6.80
N LEU A 94 -13.50 14.03 5.94
CA LEU A 94 -13.68 13.78 4.52
C LEU A 94 -14.30 12.40 4.27
N HIS A 95 -13.84 11.37 4.97
CA HIS A 95 -14.42 10.03 4.89
C HIS A 95 -15.88 10.01 5.37
N ARG A 96 -16.21 10.66 6.48
CA ARG A 96 -17.60 10.80 6.97
C ARG A 96 -18.50 11.45 5.91
N ARG A 97 -18.08 12.58 5.38
CA ARG A 97 -18.81 13.27 4.29
C ARG A 97 -18.98 12.39 3.05
N THR A 98 -18.00 11.55 2.75
CA THR A 98 -18.08 10.59 1.64
C THR A 98 -19.12 9.52 1.92
N TYR A 99 -19.14 8.95 3.14
CA TYR A 99 -20.18 8.03 3.57
C TYR A 99 -21.56 8.65 3.48
N ASP A 100 -21.77 9.85 4.04
CA ASP A 100 -23.04 10.57 4.03
C ASP A 100 -23.52 10.81 2.59
N TYR A 101 -22.62 11.27 1.71
CA TYR A 101 -22.93 11.50 0.31
C TYR A 101 -23.35 10.22 -0.43
N LEU A 102 -22.63 9.12 -0.20
CA LEU A 102 -22.92 7.84 -0.81
C LEU A 102 -24.22 7.23 -0.24
N ALA A 103 -24.45 7.35 1.04
CA ALA A 103 -25.63 6.82 1.73
C ALA A 103 -26.94 7.32 1.10
N GLU A 104 -26.95 8.54 0.57
CA GLU A 104 -28.13 9.13 -0.10
C GLU A 104 -28.35 8.61 -1.54
N LYS A 105 -27.40 7.84 -2.10
CA LYS A 105 -27.56 7.31 -3.45
C LYS A 105 -28.54 6.15 -3.48
N ARG A 106 -29.24 6.01 -4.60
CA ARG A 106 -30.18 4.91 -4.81
C ARG A 106 -29.48 3.72 -5.45
N ALA A 107 -29.96 2.51 -5.16
CA ALA A 107 -29.40 1.26 -5.67
C ALA A 107 -29.38 1.19 -7.21
N SER A 108 -30.30 1.89 -7.87
CA SER A 108 -30.34 2.01 -9.34
C SER A 108 -29.11 2.65 -9.98
N ILE A 109 -28.23 3.32 -9.19
CA ILE A 109 -26.97 3.90 -9.71
C ILE A 109 -26.01 2.81 -10.23
N ASN A 110 -26.06 1.62 -9.63
CA ASN A 110 -25.32 0.44 -10.09
C ASN A 110 -26.13 -0.83 -9.73
N PRO A 111 -27.08 -1.22 -10.59
CA PRO A 111 -27.97 -2.35 -10.32
C PRO A 111 -27.24 -3.67 -10.06
N LEU A 112 -26.17 -3.96 -10.83
CA LEU A 112 -25.38 -5.18 -10.65
C LEU A 112 -24.80 -5.29 -9.23
N ALA A 113 -24.31 -4.17 -8.69
CA ALA A 113 -23.69 -4.13 -7.38
C ALA A 113 -24.74 -4.16 -6.25
N TYR A 114 -25.81 -3.37 -6.38
CA TYR A 114 -26.71 -3.07 -5.26
C TYR A 114 -28.06 -3.76 -5.34
N CYS A 115 -28.49 -4.25 -6.52
CA CYS A 115 -29.77 -4.94 -6.66
C CYS A 115 -29.63 -6.43 -6.97
N GLU A 116 -28.57 -6.82 -7.70
CA GLU A 116 -28.37 -8.20 -8.18
C GLU A 116 -27.34 -8.97 -7.34
N GLY A 117 -27.00 -8.49 -6.14
CA GLY A 117 -26.13 -9.19 -5.20
C GLY A 117 -24.64 -9.11 -5.53
N GLY A 118 -24.19 -8.19 -6.38
CA GLY A 118 -22.78 -8.01 -6.68
C GLY A 118 -21.95 -7.60 -5.46
N PHE A 119 -22.55 -6.78 -4.56
CA PHE A 119 -21.98 -6.50 -3.25
C PHE A 119 -22.69 -7.26 -2.14
N TYR A 120 -22.01 -7.46 -1.01
CA TYR A 120 -22.58 -8.00 0.21
C TYR A 120 -23.71 -7.08 0.70
N GLY A 121 -24.90 -7.65 0.91
CA GLY A 121 -26.12 -6.88 1.20
C GLY A 121 -26.74 -6.17 -0.01
N GLY A 122 -26.24 -6.41 -1.22
CA GLY A 122 -26.69 -5.80 -2.46
C GLY A 122 -27.94 -6.43 -3.10
N ASN A 123 -28.94 -6.78 -2.31
CA ASN A 123 -30.26 -7.25 -2.78
C ASN A 123 -31.34 -6.19 -2.54
N LEU A 124 -31.01 -4.95 -2.82
CA LEU A 124 -31.87 -3.79 -2.63
C LEU A 124 -32.81 -3.59 -3.81
N LYS A 125 -33.96 -2.94 -3.58
CA LYS A 125 -34.79 -2.46 -4.68
C LYS A 125 -34.14 -1.24 -5.35
N PRO A 126 -34.38 -0.98 -6.63
CA PRO A 126 -33.74 0.12 -7.36
C PRO A 126 -33.90 1.51 -6.71
N ASN A 127 -34.99 1.73 -5.99
CA ASN A 127 -35.27 3.01 -5.30
C ASN A 127 -34.76 3.06 -3.85
N ASP A 128 -34.27 1.97 -3.29
CA ASP A 128 -33.72 1.96 -1.93
C ASP A 128 -32.38 2.72 -1.89
N LYS A 129 -32.07 3.30 -0.74
CA LYS A 129 -30.75 3.90 -0.49
C LYS A 129 -29.71 2.80 -0.29
N ILE A 130 -28.46 3.04 -0.73
CA ILE A 130 -27.35 2.08 -0.61
C ILE A 130 -26.69 2.05 0.77
N GLU A 131 -27.13 2.89 1.70
CA GLU A 131 -26.58 3.00 3.05
C GLU A 131 -26.33 1.65 3.75
N PRO A 132 -27.25 0.66 3.73
CA PRO A 132 -27.00 -0.62 4.39
C PRO A 132 -25.79 -1.38 3.85
N VAL A 133 -25.50 -1.24 2.54
CA VAL A 133 -24.35 -1.88 1.89
C VAL A 133 -23.04 -1.19 2.27
N LEU A 134 -23.07 0.14 2.50
CA LEU A 134 -21.90 0.92 2.86
C LEU A 134 -21.36 0.56 4.26
N ARG A 135 -22.19 0.09 5.16
CA ARG A 135 -21.78 -0.24 6.55
C ARG A 135 -20.64 -1.25 6.61
N SER A 136 -20.59 -2.17 5.66
CA SER A 136 -19.54 -3.18 5.57
C SER A 136 -18.31 -2.71 4.76
N SER A 137 -18.35 -1.53 4.15
CA SER A 137 -17.24 -0.98 3.36
C SER A 137 -16.13 -0.41 4.26
N THR A 138 -14.95 -0.23 3.69
CA THR A 138 -13.79 0.31 4.41
C THR A 138 -13.36 1.63 3.77
N ALA A 139 -13.04 2.64 4.57
CA ALA A 139 -12.34 3.85 4.14
C ALA A 139 -10.90 3.84 4.67
N SER A 140 -9.94 4.33 3.90
CA SER A 140 -8.54 4.14 4.22
C SER A 140 -7.77 5.45 4.38
N PHE A 141 -6.96 5.50 5.44
CA PHE A 141 -5.93 6.51 5.69
C PHE A 141 -4.65 6.03 5.02
N GLY A 142 -4.26 6.65 3.92
CA GLY A 142 -3.07 6.28 3.18
C GLY A 142 -1.80 6.86 3.80
N ILE A 143 -0.74 6.10 3.78
CA ILE A 143 0.59 6.53 4.23
C ILE A 143 1.57 6.51 3.07
N THR A 144 2.35 7.58 2.95
CA THR A 144 3.45 7.71 1.99
C THR A 144 4.67 8.31 2.66
N ALA A 145 5.84 8.08 2.07
CA ALA A 145 7.10 8.73 2.43
C ALA A 145 7.53 8.52 3.90
N LEU A 146 7.31 7.31 4.41
CA LEU A 146 7.69 6.99 5.79
C LEU A 146 9.22 7.00 5.97
N ASN A 147 9.97 6.61 4.93
CA ASN A 147 11.43 6.71 4.93
C ASN A 147 11.88 8.18 5.00
N GLU A 148 11.30 9.05 4.19
CA GLU A 148 11.63 10.48 4.17
C GLU A 148 11.18 11.20 5.44
N LEU A 149 10.15 10.71 6.14
CA LEU A 149 9.81 11.18 7.48
C LEU A 149 10.95 10.92 8.47
N GLN A 150 11.49 9.70 8.48
CA GLN A 150 12.60 9.31 9.34
C GLN A 150 13.86 10.10 9.00
N GLU A 151 14.19 10.26 7.71
CA GLU A 151 15.31 11.06 7.23
C GLU A 151 15.19 12.54 7.64
N LEU A 152 14.00 13.12 7.50
CA LEU A 152 13.76 14.49 7.93
C LEU A 152 13.87 14.65 9.44
N TYR A 153 13.48 13.62 10.20
CA TYR A 153 13.54 13.66 11.66
C TYR A 153 14.96 13.69 12.20
N ASN A 154 15.82 12.76 11.79
CA ASN A 154 17.15 12.56 12.37
C ASN A 154 18.28 12.23 11.37
N GLN A 155 18.05 12.45 10.07
CA GLN A 155 19.02 12.20 8.99
C GLN A 155 19.46 10.72 8.85
N LYS A 156 18.59 9.79 9.25
CA LYS A 156 18.79 8.36 9.09
C LYS A 156 17.64 7.75 8.29
N SER A 157 17.95 6.82 7.39
CA SER A 157 16.93 6.08 6.65
C SER A 157 16.20 5.06 7.55
N LEU A 158 15.08 4.50 7.08
CA LEU A 158 14.41 3.40 7.78
C LEU A 158 15.31 2.19 7.99
N ALA A 159 16.31 1.98 7.11
CA ALA A 159 17.26 0.89 7.23
C ALA A 159 18.28 1.12 8.37
N GLN A 160 18.59 2.37 8.66
CA GLN A 160 19.54 2.75 9.71
C GLN A 160 18.87 2.93 11.08
N ASP A 161 17.66 3.48 11.07
CA ASP A 161 16.83 3.71 12.25
C ASP A 161 15.37 3.69 11.78
N GLY A 162 14.44 3.38 12.52
CA GLY A 162 13.02 3.41 12.18
C GLY A 162 12.17 3.69 13.41
N SER A 163 12.82 4.12 14.48
CA SER A 163 12.18 4.30 15.78
C SER A 163 11.09 5.36 15.75
N PHE A 164 11.37 6.53 15.18
CA PHE A 164 10.38 7.60 15.06
C PHE A 164 9.23 7.21 14.11
N ALA A 165 9.55 6.56 13.00
CA ALA A 165 8.53 6.07 12.08
C ALA A 165 7.58 5.05 12.75
N LEU A 166 8.10 4.15 13.60
CA LEU A 166 7.29 3.21 14.37
C LEU A 166 6.41 3.92 15.41
N GLU A 167 6.96 4.89 16.13
CA GLU A 167 6.20 5.71 17.10
C GLU A 167 5.04 6.43 16.42
N VAL A 168 5.29 7.07 15.28
CA VAL A 168 4.25 7.75 14.49
C VAL A 168 3.18 6.77 14.01
N MET A 169 3.56 5.56 13.57
CA MET A 169 2.60 4.55 13.15
C MET A 169 1.77 3.99 14.32
N ASP A 170 2.35 3.84 15.52
CA ASP A 170 1.59 3.50 16.72
C ASP A 170 0.55 4.58 17.05
N TYR A 171 0.95 5.85 16.97
CA TYR A 171 0.05 6.98 17.19
C TYR A 171 -1.12 7.01 16.20
N ILE A 172 -0.83 6.96 14.89
CA ILE A 172 -1.85 6.94 13.84
C ILE A 172 -2.80 5.75 14.03
N THR A 173 -2.26 4.58 14.40
CA THR A 173 -3.06 3.38 14.64
C THR A 173 -4.10 3.59 15.75
N LYS A 174 -3.69 4.19 16.88
CA LYS A 174 -4.59 4.49 17.98
C LYS A 174 -5.71 5.45 17.56
N LYS A 175 -5.36 6.50 16.81
CA LYS A 175 -6.33 7.48 16.29
C LYS A 175 -7.35 6.85 15.34
N VAL A 176 -6.88 6.11 14.34
CA VAL A 176 -7.77 5.48 13.33
C VAL A 176 -8.70 4.44 13.97
N LYS A 177 -8.21 3.67 14.94
CA LYS A 177 -9.08 2.78 15.74
C LYS A 177 -10.08 3.55 16.58
N GLY A 178 -9.72 4.73 17.08
CA GLY A 178 -10.63 5.64 17.77
C GLY A 178 -11.79 6.08 16.90
N TYR A 179 -11.51 6.53 15.67
CA TYR A 179 -12.53 6.94 14.69
C TYR A 179 -13.49 5.79 14.33
N THR A 180 -12.95 4.55 14.19
CA THR A 180 -13.81 3.38 13.96
C THR A 180 -14.83 3.18 15.08
N LYS A 181 -14.42 3.36 16.34
CA LYS A 181 -15.33 3.23 17.50
C LYS A 181 -16.33 4.37 17.59
N GLU A 182 -15.90 5.59 17.25
CA GLU A 182 -16.74 6.79 17.28
C GLU A 182 -17.88 6.73 16.27
N ASP A 183 -17.56 6.39 15.01
CA ASP A 183 -18.51 6.45 13.91
C ASP A 183 -19.26 5.13 13.67
N CYS A 184 -18.78 4.02 14.20
CA CYS A 184 -19.20 2.67 13.80
C CYS A 184 -19.03 2.40 12.30
N TYR A 185 -18.00 3.01 11.68
CA TYR A 185 -17.55 2.73 10.32
C TYR A 185 -16.18 2.05 10.32
N LEU A 186 -15.90 1.28 9.28
CA LEU A 186 -14.62 0.60 9.14
C LEU A 186 -13.58 1.54 8.53
N TYR A 187 -12.62 1.96 9.34
CA TYR A 187 -11.44 2.67 8.89
C TYR A 187 -10.21 1.77 8.92
N ALA A 188 -9.28 2.01 8.01
CA ALA A 188 -8.05 1.24 7.91
C ALA A 188 -6.86 2.11 7.53
N ILE A 189 -5.64 1.66 7.86
CA ILE A 189 -4.40 2.28 7.41
C ILE A 189 -3.91 1.53 6.18
N TYR A 190 -3.59 2.28 5.12
CA TYR A 190 -3.23 1.78 3.82
C TYR A 190 -1.83 2.24 3.41
N GLY A 191 -0.96 1.29 3.10
CA GLY A 191 0.34 1.57 2.50
C GLY A 191 0.15 1.99 1.04
N THR A 192 0.00 3.28 0.80
CA THR A 192 -0.36 3.81 -0.52
C THR A 192 0.70 3.48 -1.57
N PRO A 193 0.33 2.90 -2.72
CA PRO A 193 1.25 2.66 -3.84
C PRO A 193 1.89 3.94 -4.37
N ALA A 194 1.14 5.02 -4.32
CA ALA A 194 1.54 6.41 -4.58
C ALA A 194 2.22 6.67 -5.92
N GLU A 195 2.07 5.81 -6.91
CA GLU A 195 2.67 5.84 -8.24
C GLU A 195 3.09 7.24 -8.74
N ASN A 196 2.15 8.00 -9.33
CA ASN A 196 2.38 9.38 -9.75
C ASN A 196 2.44 10.35 -8.56
N LEU A 197 1.82 10.00 -7.44
CA LEU A 197 1.76 10.83 -6.26
C LEU A 197 3.13 11.04 -5.61
N CYS A 198 4.03 10.04 -5.66
CA CYS A 198 5.39 10.16 -5.13
C CYS A 198 6.17 11.33 -5.76
N GLY A 199 6.07 11.51 -7.08
CA GLY A 199 6.70 12.63 -7.77
C GLY A 199 6.00 13.97 -7.50
N LEU A 200 4.67 13.97 -7.42
CA LEU A 200 3.90 15.16 -7.07
C LEU A 200 4.24 15.66 -5.66
N GLN A 201 4.34 14.75 -4.71
CA GLN A 201 4.67 15.06 -3.31
C GLN A 201 6.05 15.71 -3.17
N VAL A 202 7.06 15.25 -3.90
CA VAL A 202 8.38 15.91 -3.92
C VAL A 202 8.26 17.34 -4.43
N LYS A 203 7.54 17.55 -5.53
CA LYS A 203 7.35 18.90 -6.09
C LYS A 203 6.64 19.82 -5.09
N GLN A 204 5.58 19.34 -4.45
CA GLN A 204 4.86 20.10 -3.43
C GLN A 204 5.75 20.42 -2.22
N PHE A 205 6.56 19.45 -1.76
CA PHE A 205 7.50 19.67 -0.67
C PHE A 205 8.53 20.75 -1.03
N ARG A 206 9.16 20.63 -2.20
CA ARG A 206 10.14 21.61 -2.70
C ARG A 206 9.57 23.03 -2.79
N THR A 207 8.32 23.14 -3.24
CA THR A 207 7.64 24.44 -3.35
C THR A 207 7.48 25.14 -1.99
N GLN A 208 7.23 24.37 -0.93
CA GLN A 208 6.95 24.92 0.39
C GLN A 208 8.19 25.03 1.31
N PHE A 209 9.11 24.08 1.20
CA PHE A 209 10.22 23.90 2.15
C PHE A 209 11.60 23.85 1.49
N GLY A 210 11.65 23.95 0.17
CA GLY A 210 12.92 23.85 -0.58
C GLY A 210 13.42 22.42 -0.73
N ILE A 211 14.70 22.33 -1.12
CA ILE A 211 15.39 21.06 -1.32
C ILE A 211 16.06 20.65 0.00
N VAL A 212 15.67 19.48 0.50
CA VAL A 212 16.23 18.87 1.70
C VAL A 212 16.85 17.53 1.32
N LYS A 213 18.09 17.32 1.73
CA LYS A 213 18.86 16.10 1.44
C LYS A 213 18.10 14.85 1.93
N ASN A 214 18.06 13.81 1.11
CA ASN A 214 17.38 12.54 1.33
C ASN A 214 15.84 12.62 1.50
N VAL A 215 15.25 13.82 1.40
CA VAL A 215 13.81 14.04 1.55
C VAL A 215 13.20 14.54 0.25
N SER A 216 13.77 15.58 -0.33
CA SER A 216 13.22 16.21 -1.53
C SER A 216 14.26 16.53 -2.61
N ASP A 217 15.49 16.07 -2.46
CA ASP A 217 16.57 16.19 -3.45
C ASP A 217 16.49 15.17 -4.59
N ARG A 218 15.53 14.24 -4.52
CA ARG A 218 15.23 13.20 -5.52
C ARG A 218 13.91 13.49 -6.25
N GLU A 219 13.68 12.84 -7.39
CA GLU A 219 12.46 13.07 -8.19
C GLU A 219 11.21 12.40 -7.63
N TYR A 220 11.33 11.60 -6.57
CA TYR A 220 10.23 10.86 -5.94
C TYR A 220 10.50 10.66 -4.45
N VAL A 221 9.45 10.41 -3.67
CA VAL A 221 9.51 9.88 -2.30
C VAL A 221 9.19 8.40 -2.30
N SER A 222 9.59 7.69 -1.24
CA SER A 222 9.25 6.29 -1.04
C SER A 222 7.74 6.12 -0.89
N ASN A 223 7.19 5.06 -1.47
CA ASN A 223 5.78 4.74 -1.24
C ASN A 223 5.59 3.93 0.04
N SER A 224 4.41 4.02 0.64
CA SER A 224 4.05 3.20 1.79
C SER A 224 5.08 3.28 2.94
N PHE A 225 5.43 2.10 3.50
CA PHE A 225 6.42 1.89 4.57
C PHE A 225 7.76 1.36 4.06
N HIS A 226 7.96 1.41 2.75
CA HIS A 226 9.19 0.87 2.17
C HIS A 226 10.39 1.75 2.49
N CYS A 227 11.54 1.12 2.72
CA CYS A 227 12.80 1.84 2.66
C CYS A 227 13.03 2.40 1.25
N HIS A 228 13.94 3.33 1.12
CA HIS A 228 14.25 3.88 -0.19
C HIS A 228 14.76 2.78 -1.13
N VAL A 229 14.32 2.80 -2.39
CA VAL A 229 14.62 1.72 -3.37
C VAL A 229 16.11 1.55 -3.66
N SER A 230 16.92 2.60 -3.42
CA SER A 230 18.38 2.57 -3.59
C SER A 230 19.14 2.01 -2.38
N GLU A 231 18.45 1.62 -1.30
CA GLU A 231 19.12 1.01 -0.14
C GLU A 231 19.83 -0.28 -0.53
N LYS A 232 21.11 -0.37 -0.13
CA LYS A 232 21.96 -1.53 -0.42
C LYS A 232 21.82 -2.60 0.66
N ILE A 233 20.64 -3.21 0.72
CA ILE A 233 20.32 -4.28 1.66
C ILE A 233 19.90 -5.54 0.90
N SER A 234 20.18 -6.69 1.51
CA SER A 234 19.78 -7.97 0.97
C SER A 234 18.26 -8.18 1.04
N PRO A 235 17.69 -9.09 0.23
CA PRO A 235 16.27 -9.46 0.35
C PRO A 235 15.84 -9.83 1.76
N ILE A 236 16.68 -10.58 2.49
CA ILE A 236 16.42 -10.98 3.87
C ILE A 236 16.33 -9.76 4.80
N GLN A 237 17.33 -8.88 4.72
CA GLN A 237 17.35 -7.65 5.53
C GLN A 237 16.15 -6.76 5.23
N LYS A 238 15.73 -6.67 3.95
CA LYS A 238 14.55 -5.89 3.58
C LYS A 238 13.26 -6.49 4.13
N GLN A 239 13.10 -7.81 4.06
CA GLN A 239 11.96 -8.50 4.68
C GLN A 239 11.90 -8.22 6.18
N ASP A 240 13.03 -8.35 6.91
CA ASP A 240 13.09 -8.10 8.36
C ASP A 240 12.81 -6.64 8.71
N LEU A 241 13.38 -5.71 7.95
CA LEU A 241 13.19 -4.28 8.15
C LEU A 241 11.71 -3.89 8.03
N GLU A 242 11.08 -4.25 6.91
CA GLU A 242 9.73 -3.80 6.58
C GLU A 242 8.66 -4.60 7.34
N TYR A 243 8.98 -5.80 7.79
CA TYR A 243 8.09 -6.58 8.65
C TYR A 243 7.71 -5.86 9.95
N ARG A 244 8.62 -5.04 10.50
CA ARG A 244 8.36 -4.23 11.69
C ARG A 244 7.16 -3.30 11.53
N PHE A 245 6.87 -2.86 10.30
CA PHE A 245 5.75 -1.99 9.95
C PHE A 245 4.50 -2.75 9.54
N TRP A 246 4.59 -4.05 9.28
CA TRP A 246 3.54 -4.86 8.66
C TRP A 246 2.21 -4.81 9.39
N LYS A 247 2.22 -4.86 10.71
CA LYS A 247 1.03 -4.85 11.57
C LYS A 247 0.20 -3.57 11.47
N TYR A 248 0.82 -2.44 11.14
CA TYR A 248 0.15 -1.15 11.08
C TYR A 248 -0.73 -0.94 9.85
N PHE A 249 -0.51 -1.71 8.79
CA PHE A 249 -1.13 -1.49 7.50
C PHE A 249 -2.22 -2.53 7.20
N TRP A 250 -3.21 -2.64 8.09
CA TRP A 250 -4.29 -3.64 7.92
C TRP A 250 -5.26 -3.34 6.78
N GLY A 251 -5.30 -2.12 6.25
CA GLY A 251 -6.10 -1.74 5.08
C GLY A 251 -5.42 -1.95 3.75
N GLY A 252 -4.11 -2.26 3.75
CA GLY A 252 -3.39 -2.55 2.51
C GLY A 252 -1.89 -2.50 2.66
N ARG A 253 -1.24 -3.57 2.24
CA ARG A 253 0.21 -3.77 2.37
C ARG A 253 0.72 -4.80 1.39
N ILE A 254 1.94 -4.61 0.91
CA ILE A 254 2.67 -5.57 0.10
C ILE A 254 4.16 -5.36 0.33
N GLN A 255 4.91 -6.44 0.34
CA GLN A 255 6.35 -6.42 0.38
C GLN A 255 6.90 -6.55 -1.03
N TYR A 256 7.80 -5.67 -1.43
CA TYR A 256 8.53 -5.78 -2.70
C TYR A 256 10.00 -6.01 -2.45
N VAL A 257 10.55 -7.01 -3.13
CA VAL A 257 11.97 -7.32 -3.01
C VAL A 257 12.55 -7.64 -4.38
N LYS A 258 13.65 -7.00 -4.73
CA LYS A 258 14.47 -7.38 -5.87
C LYS A 258 15.34 -8.58 -5.49
N TYR A 259 15.18 -9.66 -6.23
CA TYR A 259 15.98 -10.87 -6.04
C TYR A 259 17.11 -10.89 -7.06
N PRO A 260 18.37 -10.58 -6.64
CA PRO A 260 19.51 -10.54 -7.55
C PRO A 260 20.04 -11.94 -7.92
N ILE A 261 19.16 -12.91 -7.96
CA ILE A 261 19.45 -14.33 -8.14
C ILE A 261 18.65 -14.91 -9.30
N ALA A 262 18.56 -14.12 -10.40
CA ALA A 262 17.96 -14.55 -11.65
C ALA A 262 18.41 -15.98 -12.00
N TYR A 263 17.46 -16.82 -12.41
CA TYR A 263 17.67 -18.24 -12.75
C TYR A 263 17.94 -19.20 -11.59
N ASN A 264 18.22 -18.75 -10.36
CA ASN A 264 18.32 -19.62 -9.20
C ASN A 264 16.94 -19.85 -8.57
N ARG A 265 16.21 -20.84 -9.10
CA ARG A 265 14.84 -21.16 -8.69
C ARG A 265 14.74 -21.57 -7.21
N GLU A 266 15.71 -22.31 -6.71
CA GLU A 266 15.71 -22.81 -5.32
C GLU A 266 15.86 -21.65 -4.33
N ALA A 267 16.76 -20.71 -4.61
CA ALA A 267 16.93 -19.53 -3.79
C ALA A 267 15.68 -18.64 -3.81
N ILE A 268 15.04 -18.44 -4.97
CA ILE A 268 13.77 -17.70 -5.08
C ILE A 268 12.69 -18.37 -4.24
N VAL A 269 12.51 -19.69 -4.37
CA VAL A 269 11.52 -20.45 -3.60
C VAL A 269 11.80 -20.34 -2.10
N THR A 270 13.06 -20.42 -1.69
CA THR A 270 13.45 -20.31 -0.27
C THR A 270 13.12 -18.95 0.31
N LEU A 271 13.41 -17.85 -0.41
CA LEU A 271 13.08 -16.50 0.02
C LEU A 271 11.56 -16.24 0.05
N VAL A 272 10.82 -16.75 -0.93
CA VAL A 272 9.36 -16.69 -0.93
C VAL A 272 8.77 -17.47 0.24
N ARG A 273 9.26 -18.67 0.53
CA ARG A 273 8.83 -19.46 1.69
C ARG A 273 9.12 -18.75 3.01
N ARG A 274 10.27 -18.06 3.10
CA ARG A 274 10.58 -17.24 4.27
C ARG A 274 9.56 -16.12 4.44
N ALA A 275 9.28 -15.35 3.39
CA ALA A 275 8.27 -14.31 3.40
C ALA A 275 6.90 -14.87 3.83
N MET A 276 6.51 -16.02 3.31
CA MET A 276 5.27 -16.70 3.68
C MET A 276 5.23 -17.09 5.17
N LYS A 277 6.32 -17.61 5.73
CA LYS A 277 6.40 -17.92 7.16
C LYS A 277 6.24 -16.68 8.03
N MET A 278 6.77 -15.54 7.59
CA MET A 278 6.58 -14.24 8.24
C MET A 278 5.16 -13.68 8.05
N GLY A 279 4.35 -14.25 7.16
CA GLY A 279 3.01 -13.74 6.84
C GLY A 279 2.99 -12.52 5.93
N LEU A 280 4.06 -12.32 5.16
CA LEU A 280 4.14 -11.24 4.19
C LEU A 280 3.33 -11.57 2.92
N TYR A 281 2.76 -10.54 2.31
CA TYR A 281 2.31 -10.58 0.92
C TYR A 281 3.46 -10.09 0.04
N GLU A 282 4.19 -11.02 -0.56
CA GLU A 282 5.47 -10.78 -1.22
C GLU A 282 5.32 -10.59 -2.72
N GLY A 283 5.90 -9.52 -3.24
CA GLY A 283 6.09 -9.26 -4.65
C GLY A 283 7.54 -9.43 -5.05
N VAL A 284 7.88 -10.51 -5.74
CA VAL A 284 9.21 -10.69 -6.32
C VAL A 284 9.38 -9.75 -7.49
N ASN A 285 10.43 -8.92 -7.46
CA ASN A 285 10.70 -7.94 -8.50
C ASN A 285 11.83 -8.42 -9.41
N LEU A 286 11.49 -8.70 -10.65
CA LEU A 286 12.39 -9.10 -11.74
C LEU A 286 11.99 -8.33 -13.00
N SER A 287 12.98 -7.77 -13.71
CA SER A 287 12.75 -7.10 -14.99
C SER A 287 12.87 -8.11 -16.13
N LEU A 288 11.80 -8.34 -16.86
CA LEU A 288 11.83 -9.17 -18.07
C LEU A 288 11.99 -8.27 -19.29
N SER A 289 13.00 -8.56 -20.10
CA SER A 289 13.36 -7.74 -21.26
C SER A 289 13.16 -8.52 -22.57
N TYR A 290 12.71 -7.82 -23.60
CA TYR A 290 12.50 -8.35 -24.95
C TYR A 290 13.22 -7.50 -25.97
N CYS A 291 13.90 -8.12 -26.90
CA CYS A 291 14.46 -7.46 -28.06
C CYS A 291 13.40 -7.33 -29.16
N ASN A 292 13.09 -6.09 -29.58
CA ASN A 292 12.14 -5.85 -30.67
C ASN A 292 12.64 -6.33 -32.04
N HIS A 293 13.96 -6.46 -32.21
CA HIS A 293 14.54 -6.84 -33.48
C HIS A 293 14.51 -8.36 -33.74
N CYS A 294 14.90 -9.18 -32.75
CA CYS A 294 15.01 -10.64 -32.94
C CYS A 294 14.10 -11.47 -32.01
N GLY A 295 13.30 -10.84 -31.14
CA GLY A 295 12.40 -11.52 -30.21
C GLY A 295 13.09 -12.22 -29.03
N HIS A 296 14.40 -12.08 -28.87
CA HIS A 296 15.10 -12.66 -27.72
C HIS A 296 14.61 -12.07 -26.41
N ALA A 297 14.35 -12.93 -25.41
CA ALA A 297 13.87 -12.55 -24.09
C ALA A 297 14.87 -12.99 -23.01
N GLN A 298 15.20 -12.07 -22.10
CA GLN A 298 16.12 -12.31 -20.99
C GLN A 298 15.80 -11.36 -19.83
N LEU A 299 16.22 -11.70 -18.60
CA LEU A 299 16.12 -10.80 -17.45
C LEU A 299 17.18 -9.70 -17.54
N ASP A 300 16.80 -8.47 -17.14
CA ASP A 300 17.68 -7.30 -16.99
C ASP A 300 18.59 -7.03 -18.23
N MET A 301 18.03 -7.11 -19.43
CA MET A 301 18.78 -6.89 -20.69
C MET A 301 18.65 -5.43 -21.12
N ASP A 302 19.76 -4.76 -21.41
CA ASP A 302 19.81 -3.42 -22.02
C ASP A 302 20.28 -3.47 -23.47
N VAL A 303 21.07 -4.48 -23.81
CA VAL A 303 21.54 -4.76 -25.18
C VAL A 303 21.27 -6.24 -25.47
N CYS A 304 20.71 -6.52 -26.63
CA CYS A 304 20.43 -7.90 -27.01
C CYS A 304 21.73 -8.70 -27.23
N PRO A 305 21.97 -9.79 -26.51
CA PRO A 305 23.19 -10.58 -26.68
C PRO A 305 23.22 -11.37 -28.00
N ILE A 306 22.08 -11.49 -28.68
CA ILE A 306 21.97 -12.26 -29.93
C ILE A 306 22.21 -11.38 -31.16
N CYS A 307 21.64 -10.18 -31.21
CA CYS A 307 21.69 -9.32 -32.42
C CYS A 307 22.31 -7.94 -32.15
N GLY A 308 22.74 -7.63 -30.94
CA GLY A 308 23.35 -6.36 -30.59
C GLY A 308 22.39 -5.15 -30.55
N SER A 309 21.09 -5.36 -30.75
CA SER A 309 20.10 -4.27 -30.74
C SER A 309 19.94 -3.68 -29.36
N THR A 310 19.81 -2.35 -29.30
CA THR A 310 19.45 -1.59 -28.07
C THR A 310 17.94 -1.28 -28.00
N ASP A 311 17.18 -1.71 -29.03
CA ASP A 311 15.72 -1.58 -29.00
C ASP A 311 15.11 -2.69 -28.15
N ILE A 312 15.11 -2.43 -26.84
CA ILE A 312 14.67 -3.35 -25.80
C ILE A 312 13.41 -2.82 -25.13
N ILE A 313 12.38 -3.66 -25.05
CA ILE A 313 11.20 -3.43 -24.22
C ILE A 313 11.37 -4.18 -22.90
N LYS A 314 11.12 -3.50 -21.79
CA LYS A 314 11.12 -4.13 -20.45
C LYS A 314 9.70 -4.20 -19.91
N ILE A 315 9.40 -5.32 -19.27
CA ILE A 315 8.23 -5.44 -18.40
C ILE A 315 8.72 -5.18 -16.98
N GLU A 316 8.24 -4.08 -16.42
CA GLU A 316 8.63 -3.61 -15.10
C GLU A 316 7.46 -3.70 -14.14
N ARG A 317 7.76 -3.99 -12.88
CA ARG A 317 6.77 -3.86 -11.81
C ARG A 317 6.60 -2.37 -11.48
N MET A 318 5.39 -1.87 -11.69
CA MET A 318 5.06 -0.50 -11.30
C MET A 318 4.96 -0.38 -9.79
N ASN A 319 4.03 -1.12 -9.22
CA ASN A 319 3.84 -1.37 -7.79
C ASN A 319 3.21 -2.77 -7.64
N GLY A 320 1.89 -2.88 -7.61
CA GLY A 320 1.20 -4.17 -7.55
C GLY A 320 0.94 -4.83 -8.90
N TYR A 321 1.26 -4.18 -10.00
CA TYR A 321 1.07 -4.69 -11.37
C TYR A 321 2.33 -4.50 -12.21
N LEU A 322 2.37 -5.24 -13.32
CA LEU A 322 3.44 -5.17 -14.31
C LEU A 322 2.98 -4.27 -15.47
N ALA A 323 3.90 -3.51 -16.04
CA ALA A 323 3.66 -2.72 -17.23
C ALA A 323 4.87 -2.74 -18.17
N TYR A 324 4.61 -2.57 -19.45
CA TYR A 324 5.65 -2.32 -20.42
C TYR A 324 6.29 -0.96 -20.20
N SER A 325 7.61 -0.88 -20.21
CA SER A 325 8.37 0.38 -20.11
C SER A 325 8.10 1.30 -21.30
N ARG A 326 7.79 0.71 -22.47
CA ARG A 326 7.43 1.42 -23.70
C ARG A 326 6.28 0.73 -24.41
N VAL A 327 5.47 1.51 -25.11
CA VAL A 327 4.44 1.02 -26.03
C VAL A 327 4.53 1.86 -27.31
N HIS A 328 4.77 1.21 -28.44
CA HIS A 328 5.00 1.88 -29.73
C HIS A 328 6.12 2.94 -29.70
N GLY A 329 7.21 2.64 -29.01
CA GLY A 329 8.35 3.55 -28.89
C GLY A 329 8.25 4.60 -27.78
N ASP A 330 7.06 4.90 -27.29
CA ASP A 330 6.82 5.91 -26.27
C ASP A 330 6.76 5.31 -24.86
N THR A 331 7.39 5.99 -23.90
CA THR A 331 7.23 5.62 -22.47
C THR A 331 5.88 6.09 -21.96
N ARG A 332 5.21 5.23 -21.20
CA ARG A 332 4.00 5.57 -20.43
C ARG A 332 4.30 5.96 -18.99
N LEU A 333 5.56 5.93 -18.62
CA LEU A 333 6.01 6.24 -17.28
C LEU A 333 6.27 7.73 -17.15
N ASN A 334 5.86 8.33 -16.02
CA ASN A 334 6.28 9.68 -15.72
C ASN A 334 7.75 9.73 -15.28
N ALA A 335 8.36 10.91 -15.29
CA ALA A 335 9.76 11.11 -14.96
C ALA A 335 10.14 10.58 -13.56
N ALA A 336 9.26 10.77 -12.57
CA ALA A 336 9.47 10.29 -11.20
C ALA A 336 9.52 8.76 -11.13
N LYS A 337 8.61 8.06 -11.83
CA LYS A 337 8.61 6.59 -11.87
C LYS A 337 9.80 6.03 -12.65
N MET A 338 10.22 6.69 -13.73
CA MET A 338 11.43 6.31 -14.45
C MET A 338 12.68 6.45 -13.57
N ALA A 339 12.78 7.54 -12.80
CA ALA A 339 13.87 7.74 -11.87
C ALA A 339 13.87 6.67 -10.77
N GLU A 340 12.70 6.36 -10.18
CA GLU A 340 12.56 5.31 -9.17
C GLU A 340 13.01 3.94 -9.70
N ILE A 341 12.56 3.54 -10.91
CA ILE A 341 12.95 2.26 -11.52
C ILE A 341 14.45 2.18 -11.76
N LYS A 342 15.05 3.28 -12.21
CA LYS A 342 16.51 3.38 -12.43
C LYS A 342 17.30 3.20 -11.14
N ASP A 343 16.78 3.74 -10.04
CA ASP A 343 17.45 3.73 -8.73
C ASP A 343 17.24 2.43 -7.95
N ARG A 344 16.43 1.48 -8.45
CA ARG A 344 16.08 0.24 -7.74
C ARG A 344 17.30 -0.67 -7.53
N VAL A 345 17.67 -0.84 -6.27
CA VAL A 345 18.69 -1.78 -5.80
C VAL A 345 18.05 -2.88 -4.96
N SER A 346 17.22 -2.51 -3.99
CA SER A 346 16.57 -3.43 -3.04
C SER A 346 15.11 -3.77 -3.40
N MET A 347 14.51 -3.03 -4.32
CA MET A 347 13.10 -3.17 -4.70
C MET A 347 12.91 -3.63 -6.15
#